data_deff073c80b41850d4b310a62a57a398
#
_entry.id   deff073c80b41850d4b310a62a57a398
#
_cell.length_a   1.000
_cell.length_b   1.000
_cell.length_c   1.000
_cell.angle_alpha   90.00
_cell.angle_beta   90.00
_cell.angle_gamma   90.00
#
_symmetry.space_group_name_H-M   'P 1'
#
loop_
_entity.id
_entity.type
_entity.pdbx_description
1 polymer ?
#
loop_
_entity_poly.entity_id
_entity_poly.type
_entity_poly.pdbx_seq_one_letter_code
_entity_poly.pdbx_strand_id
1 'polypeptide(L)'
;YITDAIYRVENLDRYDDRLQVTTNLIEAYDLLMEFVAKHTSDKFCLINNISTSIRGIISREVIGNILVHRDYSSAYPAKVIIEKDWLRTENWCIPRRHGNIMSDEFTPYPKNPLIQQFFANIGRTDTIGSGVRNLYKYTPMYSDGGKPELIEDDVFRINIPLDRIAAGEATEQKTLSEREQKIYNMICENLHLSVEQVMAELDISRSTVFRDYSKIKKVTGAVYDKKTSTWTLQ
;
A
#
# COMPACT_ATOMS: atom_id res chain seq x y z
N TYR A 1 9.10 -19.35 14.70
CA TYR A 1 8.01 -19.44 13.68
C TYR A 1 8.45 -18.73 12.42
N ILE A 2 8.24 -19.35 11.26
CA ILE A 2 8.72 -18.85 9.98
C ILE A 2 7.58 -18.18 9.24
N THR A 3 7.81 -16.97 8.74
CA THR A 3 6.95 -16.32 7.75
C THR A 3 7.77 -16.05 6.51
N ASP A 4 7.33 -16.55 5.35
CA ASP A 4 7.97 -16.33 4.06
C ASP A 4 7.28 -15.15 3.35
N ALA A 5 8.00 -14.08 3.09
CA ALA A 5 7.59 -13.01 2.19
C ALA A 5 8.25 -13.22 0.82
N ILE A 6 7.45 -13.30 -0.22
CA ILE A 6 7.84 -13.71 -1.56
C ILE A 6 7.36 -12.66 -2.56
N TYR A 7 8.25 -12.16 -3.39
CA TYR A 7 7.94 -11.36 -4.57
C TYR A 7 8.28 -12.15 -5.83
N ARG A 8 7.29 -12.33 -6.72
CA ARG A 8 7.44 -13.07 -7.97
C ARG A 8 6.53 -12.48 -9.05
N VAL A 9 7.05 -11.59 -9.83
CA VAL A 9 6.31 -10.88 -10.89
C VAL A 9 6.87 -11.20 -12.27
N GLU A 10 8.20 -11.26 -12.40
CA GLU A 10 8.89 -11.48 -13.67
C GLU A 10 9.02 -12.97 -13.98
N ASN A 11 9.26 -13.79 -12.97
CA ASN A 11 9.50 -15.22 -13.14
C ASN A 11 8.64 -16.04 -12.17
N LEU A 12 7.75 -16.88 -12.70
CA LEU A 12 6.90 -17.75 -11.86
C LEU A 12 7.66 -18.94 -11.27
N ASP A 13 8.80 -19.33 -11.85
CA ASP A 13 9.60 -20.47 -11.39
C ASP A 13 10.66 -20.07 -10.36
N ARG A 14 10.96 -18.78 -10.23
CA ARG A 14 11.94 -18.25 -9.28
C ARG A 14 11.36 -17.05 -8.55
N TYR A 15 11.89 -16.79 -7.37
CA TYR A 15 11.56 -15.58 -6.64
C TYR A 15 12.42 -14.42 -7.15
N ASP A 16 11.80 -13.30 -7.47
CA ASP A 16 12.50 -12.05 -7.78
C ASP A 16 13.12 -11.45 -6.52
N ASP A 17 12.38 -11.59 -5.38
CA ASP A 17 12.86 -11.27 -4.04
C ASP A 17 12.22 -12.18 -3.01
N ARG A 18 12.93 -12.46 -1.90
CA ARG A 18 12.42 -13.27 -0.80
C ARG A 18 12.99 -12.83 0.53
N LEU A 19 12.13 -12.72 1.52
CA LEU A 19 12.50 -12.47 2.91
C LEU A 19 11.92 -13.58 3.80
N GLN A 20 12.80 -14.34 4.48
CA GLN A 20 12.38 -15.30 5.46
C GLN A 20 12.48 -14.69 6.85
N VAL A 21 11.33 -14.49 7.51
CA VAL A 21 11.22 -13.85 8.82
C VAL A 21 11.13 -14.92 9.89
N THR A 22 12.11 -14.91 10.79
CA THR A 22 12.25 -15.88 11.93
C THR A 22 12.37 -15.19 13.28
N THR A 23 12.12 -13.90 13.34
CA THR A 23 12.30 -13.03 14.50
C THR A 23 11.06 -13.04 15.42
N ASN A 24 11.09 -12.20 16.48
CA ASN A 24 9.91 -11.98 17.33
C ASN A 24 8.79 -11.29 16.53
N LEU A 25 7.55 -11.32 17.04
CA LEU A 25 6.37 -10.85 16.30
C LEU A 25 6.35 -9.35 16.04
N ILE A 26 6.98 -8.53 16.90
CA ILE A 26 7.05 -7.06 16.71
C ILE A 26 7.94 -6.76 15.52
N GLU A 27 9.13 -7.29 15.51
CA GLU A 27 10.10 -7.12 14.42
C GLU A 27 9.59 -7.78 13.14
N ALA A 28 8.93 -8.95 13.24
CA ALA A 28 8.31 -9.61 12.10
C ALA A 28 7.25 -8.71 11.43
N TYR A 29 6.43 -8.02 12.23
CA TYR A 29 5.46 -7.07 11.71
C TYR A 29 6.14 -5.96 10.90
N ASP A 30 7.19 -5.33 11.45
CA ASP A 30 7.90 -4.23 10.81
C ASP A 30 8.58 -4.67 9.51
N LEU A 31 9.28 -5.80 9.52
CA LEU A 31 9.94 -6.37 8.34
C LEU A 31 8.94 -6.72 7.22
N LEU A 32 7.79 -7.28 7.57
CA LEU A 32 6.75 -7.61 6.58
C LEU A 32 6.09 -6.34 6.01
N MET A 33 5.86 -5.31 6.84
CA MET A 33 5.36 -4.02 6.37
C MET A 33 6.34 -3.35 5.39
N GLU A 34 7.64 -3.38 5.70
CA GLU A 34 8.69 -2.87 4.82
C GLU A 34 8.76 -3.65 3.51
N PHE A 35 8.66 -4.98 3.57
CA PHE A 35 8.67 -5.83 2.38
C PHE A 35 7.49 -5.50 1.45
N VAL A 36 6.28 -5.39 1.99
CA VAL A 36 5.11 -4.99 1.19
C VAL A 36 5.28 -3.58 0.64
N ALA A 37 5.82 -2.64 1.43
CA ALA A 37 6.06 -1.27 0.99
C ALA A 37 7.09 -1.18 -0.15
N LYS A 38 8.10 -2.04 -0.13
CA LYS A 38 9.13 -2.12 -1.18
C LYS A 38 8.57 -2.56 -2.53
N HIS A 39 7.60 -3.47 -2.51
CA HIS A 39 7.14 -4.19 -3.71
C HIS A 39 5.74 -3.78 -4.19
N THR A 40 5.10 -2.81 -3.55
CA THR A 40 3.77 -2.32 -3.95
C THR A 40 3.74 -0.80 -4.00
N SER A 41 2.98 -0.26 -4.97
CA SER A 41 2.75 1.18 -5.05
C SER A 41 1.86 1.66 -3.89
N ASP A 42 1.84 2.96 -3.67
CA ASP A 42 0.93 3.57 -2.71
C ASP A 42 -0.07 4.50 -3.40
N LYS A 43 -1.27 4.54 -2.85
CA LYS A 43 -2.29 5.54 -3.16
C LYS A 43 -2.66 6.26 -1.86
N PHE A 44 -2.93 7.54 -1.97
CA PHE A 44 -3.29 8.37 -0.83
C PHE A 44 -4.76 8.78 -0.92
N CYS A 45 -5.43 8.83 0.21
CA CYS A 45 -6.76 9.39 0.34
C CYS A 45 -6.81 10.37 1.52
N LEU A 46 -7.77 11.27 1.50
CA LEU A 46 -8.01 12.17 2.62
C LEU A 46 -9.03 11.52 3.60
N ILE A 47 -8.58 11.28 4.82
CA ILE A 47 -9.44 10.85 5.92
C ILE A 47 -9.38 11.94 6.98
N ASN A 48 -10.51 12.59 7.26
CA ASN A 48 -10.60 13.72 8.19
C ASN A 48 -9.57 14.83 7.89
N ASN A 49 -9.40 15.17 6.61
CA ASN A 49 -8.43 16.14 6.09
C ASN A 49 -6.94 15.75 6.33
N ILE A 50 -6.66 14.50 6.67
CA ILE A 50 -5.30 13.99 6.81
C ILE A 50 -5.00 13.07 5.62
N SER A 51 -3.90 13.35 4.89
CA SER A 51 -3.43 12.48 3.83
C SER A 51 -3.00 11.13 4.41
N THR A 52 -3.65 10.07 3.97
CA THR A 52 -3.48 8.72 4.53
C THR A 52 -3.14 7.73 3.41
N SER A 53 -2.12 6.90 3.66
CA SER A 53 -1.70 5.81 2.77
C SER A 53 -2.74 4.70 2.73
N ILE A 54 -3.33 4.44 1.57
CA ILE A 54 -4.28 3.32 1.39
C ILE A 54 -3.52 1.99 1.48
N ARG A 55 -2.36 1.89 0.85
CA ARG A 55 -1.47 0.73 1.00
C ARG A 55 -1.17 0.46 2.47
N GLY A 56 -0.82 1.50 3.23
CA GLY A 56 -0.52 1.38 4.66
C GLY A 56 -1.69 0.81 5.46
N ILE A 57 -2.93 1.24 5.18
CA ILE A 57 -4.13 0.68 5.83
C ILE A 57 -4.28 -0.79 5.47
N ILE A 58 -4.25 -1.15 4.19
CA ILE A 58 -4.44 -2.53 3.72
C ILE A 58 -3.34 -3.44 4.27
N SER A 59 -2.07 -3.03 4.16
CA SER A 59 -0.93 -3.81 4.65
C SER A 59 -1.01 -4.08 6.14
N ARG A 60 -1.41 -3.09 6.94
CA ARG A 60 -1.60 -3.23 8.38
C ARG A 60 -2.62 -4.31 8.72
N GLU A 61 -3.75 -4.35 8.01
CA GLU A 61 -4.78 -5.36 8.22
C GLU A 61 -4.30 -6.76 7.78
N VAL A 62 -3.67 -6.84 6.61
CA VAL A 62 -3.18 -8.10 6.06
C VAL A 62 -2.07 -8.69 6.92
N ILE A 63 -1.06 -7.88 7.30
CA ILE A 63 0.06 -8.34 8.15
C ILE A 63 -0.38 -8.60 9.59
N GLY A 64 -1.23 -7.74 10.15
CA GLY A 64 -1.84 -7.98 11.45
C GLY A 64 -2.59 -9.31 11.48
N ASN A 65 -3.39 -9.59 10.45
CA ASN A 65 -4.14 -10.82 10.34
C ASN A 65 -3.23 -12.06 10.31
N ILE A 66 -2.18 -12.05 9.50
CA ILE A 66 -1.26 -13.20 9.37
C ILE A 66 -0.53 -13.51 10.68
N LEU A 67 -0.23 -12.52 11.50
CA LEU A 67 0.46 -12.71 12.78
C LEU A 67 -0.51 -13.06 13.91
N VAL A 68 -1.71 -12.49 13.93
CA VAL A 68 -2.67 -12.67 15.03
C VAL A 68 -3.50 -13.95 14.88
N HIS A 69 -3.85 -14.33 13.64
CA HIS A 69 -4.76 -15.47 13.40
C HIS A 69 -4.05 -16.76 12.99
N ARG A 70 -2.73 -16.80 13.04
CA ARG A 70 -1.92 -17.98 12.75
C ARG A 70 -2.11 -19.07 13.80
N ASP A 71 -2.10 -20.33 13.37
CA ASP A 71 -1.89 -21.47 14.26
C ASP A 71 -0.39 -21.65 14.52
N TYR A 72 0.04 -21.24 15.72
CA TYR A 72 1.44 -21.34 16.14
C TYR A 72 1.86 -22.75 16.56
N SER A 73 0.96 -23.72 16.63
CA SER A 73 1.28 -25.14 16.83
C SER A 73 1.69 -25.83 15.51
N SER A 74 1.32 -25.23 14.38
CA SER A 74 1.62 -25.77 13.05
C SER A 74 3.07 -25.44 12.64
N ALA A 75 3.75 -26.42 12.03
CA ALA A 75 5.06 -26.26 11.43
C ALA A 75 5.02 -25.54 10.06
N TYR A 76 3.83 -25.37 9.46
CA TYR A 76 3.70 -24.69 8.18
C TYR A 76 4.07 -23.20 8.29
N PRO A 77 4.94 -22.70 7.39
CA PRO A 77 5.25 -21.29 7.35
C PRO A 77 4.02 -20.50 6.89
N ALA A 78 3.77 -19.37 7.52
CA ALA A 78 2.86 -18.39 6.97
C ALA A 78 3.52 -17.71 5.76
N LYS A 79 2.73 -17.24 4.77
CA LYS A 79 3.27 -16.64 3.56
C LYS A 79 2.62 -15.31 3.26
N VAL A 80 3.45 -14.37 2.82
CA VAL A 80 3.05 -13.13 2.15
C VAL A 80 3.59 -13.21 0.73
N ILE A 81 2.72 -13.22 -0.26
CA ILE A 81 3.09 -13.43 -1.67
C ILE A 81 2.63 -12.23 -2.46
N ILE A 82 3.55 -11.56 -3.13
CA ILE A 82 3.28 -10.46 -4.05
C ILE A 82 3.53 -10.94 -5.46
N GLU A 83 2.47 -10.96 -6.25
CA GLU A 83 2.45 -11.32 -7.66
C GLU A 83 2.04 -10.09 -8.49
N LYS A 84 2.05 -10.22 -9.80
CA LYS A 84 1.74 -9.12 -10.72
C LYS A 84 0.41 -8.41 -10.42
N ASP A 85 -0.62 -9.21 -10.12
CA ASP A 85 -1.99 -8.70 -9.96
C ASP A 85 -2.53 -8.86 -8.53
N TRP A 86 -1.75 -9.46 -7.60
CA TRP A 86 -2.24 -9.84 -6.29
C TRP A 86 -1.20 -9.70 -5.18
N LEU A 87 -1.62 -9.14 -4.05
CA LEU A 87 -1.01 -9.37 -2.75
C LEU A 87 -1.82 -10.46 -2.05
N ARG A 88 -1.19 -11.60 -1.81
CA ARG A 88 -1.82 -12.77 -1.20
C ARG A 88 -1.17 -13.12 0.13
N THR A 89 -1.98 -13.55 1.11
CA THR A 89 -1.46 -14.18 2.33
C THR A 89 -2.00 -15.58 2.51
N GLU A 90 -1.21 -16.44 3.15
CA GLU A 90 -1.58 -17.81 3.48
C GLU A 90 -1.18 -18.11 4.94
N ASN A 91 -2.16 -18.52 5.71
CA ASN A 91 -1.99 -19.00 7.08
C ASN A 91 -2.60 -20.38 7.21
N TRP A 92 -1.85 -21.34 7.74
CA TRP A 92 -2.45 -22.58 8.22
C TRP A 92 -3.39 -22.29 9.39
N CYS A 93 -4.58 -22.84 9.35
CA CYS A 93 -5.54 -22.66 10.41
C CYS A 93 -6.48 -23.87 10.55
N ILE A 94 -7.08 -24.04 11.73
CA ILE A 94 -8.25 -24.91 11.92
C ILE A 94 -9.47 -24.05 11.59
N PRO A 95 -10.18 -24.33 10.46
CA PRO A 95 -11.29 -23.50 10.04
C PRO A 95 -12.50 -23.66 10.98
N ARG A 96 -13.28 -22.61 11.14
CA ARG A 96 -14.60 -22.67 11.77
C ARG A 96 -15.71 -22.94 10.76
N ARG A 97 -15.51 -22.42 9.57
CA ARG A 97 -16.35 -22.65 8.40
C ARG A 97 -15.46 -22.74 7.17
N HIS A 98 -15.98 -23.27 6.09
CA HIS A 98 -15.29 -23.34 4.82
C HIS A 98 -15.90 -22.33 3.81
N GLY A 99 -15.04 -21.73 2.99
CA GLY A 99 -15.43 -20.85 1.90
C GLY A 99 -15.19 -19.37 2.18
N ASN A 100 -15.84 -18.53 1.37
CA ASN A 100 -15.63 -17.09 1.37
C ASN A 100 -16.22 -16.43 2.62
N ILE A 101 -15.48 -15.44 3.15
CA ILE A 101 -15.92 -14.58 4.25
C ILE A 101 -16.40 -13.26 3.64
N MET A 102 -17.67 -12.93 3.87
CA MET A 102 -18.27 -11.66 3.47
C MET A 102 -18.23 -10.66 4.63
N SER A 103 -18.17 -9.37 4.32
CA SER A 103 -18.02 -8.30 5.33
C SER A 103 -19.20 -8.19 6.30
N ASP A 104 -20.39 -8.52 5.86
CA ASP A 104 -21.66 -8.42 6.60
C ASP A 104 -21.96 -9.66 7.46
N GLU A 105 -21.38 -10.81 7.12
CA GLU A 105 -21.56 -12.08 7.83
C GLU A 105 -20.41 -12.41 8.80
N PHE A 106 -19.41 -11.54 8.88
CA PHE A 106 -18.20 -11.82 9.64
C PHE A 106 -18.39 -11.52 11.12
N THR A 107 -18.31 -12.56 11.94
CA THR A 107 -18.16 -12.44 13.40
C THR A 107 -16.68 -12.59 13.76
N PRO A 108 -16.04 -11.52 14.24
CA PRO A 108 -14.62 -11.57 14.60
C PRO A 108 -14.35 -12.58 15.70
N TYR A 109 -13.36 -13.43 15.47
CA TYR A 109 -12.85 -14.33 16.50
C TYR A 109 -11.32 -14.42 16.40
N PRO A 110 -10.61 -13.86 17.37
CA PRO A 110 -9.15 -13.97 17.39
C PRO A 110 -8.73 -15.39 17.77
N LYS A 111 -7.89 -16.02 16.95
CA LYS A 111 -7.31 -17.34 17.27
C LYS A 111 -6.29 -17.23 18.40
N ASN A 112 -5.63 -16.08 18.53
CA ASN A 112 -4.67 -15.77 19.58
C ASN A 112 -5.06 -14.49 20.33
N PRO A 113 -6.02 -14.54 21.29
CA PRO A 113 -6.55 -13.34 21.93
C PRO A 113 -5.50 -12.46 22.64
N LEU A 114 -4.51 -13.09 23.26
CA LEU A 114 -3.42 -12.37 23.94
C LEU A 114 -2.52 -11.61 22.95
N ILE A 115 -2.21 -12.22 21.81
CA ILE A 115 -1.44 -11.58 20.74
C ILE A 115 -2.25 -10.42 20.14
N GLN A 116 -3.54 -10.64 19.87
CA GLN A 116 -4.45 -9.60 19.39
C GLN A 116 -4.49 -8.41 20.32
N GLN A 117 -4.71 -8.64 21.61
CA GLN A 117 -4.77 -7.56 22.61
C GLN A 117 -3.43 -6.82 22.71
N PHE A 118 -2.32 -7.52 22.68
CA PHE A 118 -0.98 -6.91 22.70
C PHE A 118 -0.77 -6.03 21.47
N PHE A 119 -1.05 -6.53 20.27
CA PHE A 119 -0.89 -5.77 19.03
C PHE A 119 -1.82 -4.56 18.95
N ALA A 120 -3.05 -4.67 19.45
CA ALA A 120 -3.97 -3.54 19.57
C ALA A 120 -3.43 -2.47 20.53
N ASN A 121 -2.90 -2.87 21.68
CA ASN A 121 -2.36 -1.93 22.67
C ASN A 121 -1.14 -1.15 22.16
N ILE A 122 -0.30 -1.77 21.34
CA ILE A 122 0.85 -1.07 20.70
C ILE A 122 0.48 -0.39 19.37
N GLY A 123 -0.80 -0.36 19.00
CA GLY A 123 -1.30 0.33 17.81
C GLY A 123 -0.96 -0.34 16.47
N ARG A 124 -0.60 -1.64 16.46
CA ARG A 124 -0.26 -2.40 15.25
C ARG A 124 -1.47 -2.99 14.54
N THR A 125 -2.53 -3.29 15.27
CA THR A 125 -3.82 -3.75 14.72
C THR A 125 -4.94 -2.91 15.27
N ASP A 126 -6.09 -2.93 14.59
CA ASP A 126 -7.30 -2.30 15.09
C ASP A 126 -8.02 -3.21 16.10
N THR A 127 -9.02 -2.65 16.77
CA THR A 127 -9.91 -3.42 17.65
C THR A 127 -10.70 -4.47 16.86
N ILE A 128 -11.11 -5.52 17.53
CA ILE A 128 -11.78 -6.70 16.96
C ILE A 128 -12.91 -6.29 16.00
N GLY A 129 -12.82 -6.71 14.73
CA GLY A 129 -13.88 -6.62 13.74
C GLY A 129 -13.79 -5.50 12.71
N SER A 130 -12.87 -4.55 12.85
CA SER A 130 -12.68 -3.49 11.85
C SER A 130 -11.89 -3.96 10.64
N GLY A 131 -10.97 -4.93 10.79
CA GLY A 131 -10.02 -5.33 9.76
C GLY A 131 -10.67 -5.79 8.46
N VAL A 132 -11.60 -6.72 8.51
CA VAL A 132 -12.32 -7.19 7.31
C VAL A 132 -13.08 -6.05 6.63
N ARG A 133 -13.76 -5.19 7.42
CA ARG A 133 -14.46 -4.02 6.89
C ARG A 133 -13.52 -3.04 6.22
N ASN A 134 -12.35 -2.81 6.81
CA ASN A 134 -11.31 -1.95 6.23
C ASN A 134 -10.82 -2.50 4.90
N LEU A 135 -10.57 -3.80 4.79
CA LEU A 135 -10.19 -4.42 3.52
C LEU A 135 -11.26 -4.22 2.44
N TYR A 136 -12.55 -4.49 2.74
CA TYR A 136 -13.64 -4.28 1.79
C TYR A 136 -13.86 -2.81 1.42
N LYS A 137 -13.57 -1.88 2.33
CA LYS A 137 -13.70 -0.44 2.11
C LYS A 137 -12.57 0.13 1.26
N TYR A 138 -11.31 -0.23 1.56
CA TYR A 138 -10.14 0.43 0.98
C TYR A 138 -9.57 -0.30 -0.23
N THR A 139 -9.77 -1.61 -0.39
CA THR A 139 -9.29 -2.34 -1.56
C THR A 139 -9.85 -1.79 -2.88
N PRO A 140 -11.15 -1.47 -3.02
CA PRO A 140 -11.66 -0.88 -4.26
C PRO A 140 -11.00 0.47 -4.61
N MET A 141 -10.63 1.27 -3.61
CA MET A 141 -9.92 2.53 -3.81
C MET A 141 -8.46 2.31 -4.23
N TYR A 142 -7.86 1.22 -3.76
CA TYR A 142 -6.50 0.85 -4.06
C TYR A 142 -6.34 0.26 -5.46
N SER A 143 -7.26 -0.60 -5.88
CA SER A 143 -7.18 -1.40 -7.11
C SER A 143 -8.27 -1.08 -8.14
N ASP A 144 -8.70 0.18 -8.23
CA ASP A 144 -9.67 0.68 -9.21
C ASP A 144 -10.95 -0.17 -9.32
N GLY A 145 -11.57 -0.44 -8.17
CA GLY A 145 -12.82 -1.20 -8.06
C GLY A 145 -12.66 -2.68 -7.78
N GLY A 146 -11.43 -3.18 -7.66
CA GLY A 146 -11.17 -4.56 -7.25
C GLY A 146 -11.70 -4.85 -5.85
N LYS A 147 -12.05 -6.10 -5.58
CA LYS A 147 -12.56 -6.54 -4.27
C LYS A 147 -11.60 -7.50 -3.61
N PRO A 148 -11.43 -7.43 -2.28
CA PRO A 148 -10.66 -8.42 -1.57
C PRO A 148 -11.40 -9.76 -1.55
N GLU A 149 -10.65 -10.85 -1.55
CA GLU A 149 -11.16 -12.19 -1.35
C GLU A 149 -10.60 -12.73 -0.02
N LEU A 150 -11.47 -13.14 0.88
CA LEU A 150 -11.11 -13.77 2.14
C LEU A 150 -11.70 -15.16 2.15
N ILE A 151 -10.85 -16.17 2.24
CA ILE A 151 -11.25 -17.59 2.15
C ILE A 151 -10.77 -18.32 3.40
N GLU A 152 -11.69 -18.89 4.15
CA GLU A 152 -11.38 -19.76 5.28
C GLU A 152 -11.54 -21.22 4.89
N ASP A 153 -10.42 -21.94 4.86
CA ASP A 153 -10.29 -23.37 4.71
C ASP A 153 -9.17 -23.84 5.64
N ASP A 154 -8.58 -25.04 5.43
CA ASP A 154 -7.38 -25.48 6.14
C ASP A 154 -6.21 -24.49 6.00
N VAL A 155 -6.25 -23.66 4.97
CA VAL A 155 -5.39 -22.50 4.78
C VAL A 155 -6.28 -21.26 4.66
N PHE A 156 -6.15 -20.34 5.61
CA PHE A 156 -6.79 -19.05 5.53
C PHE A 156 -6.04 -18.16 4.53
N ARG A 157 -6.75 -17.63 3.55
CA ARG A 157 -6.19 -16.77 2.49
C ARG A 157 -6.85 -15.43 2.46
N ILE A 158 -6.04 -14.40 2.27
CA ILE A 158 -6.49 -13.07 1.88
C ILE A 158 -5.85 -12.75 0.54
N ASN A 159 -6.64 -12.43 -0.46
CA ASN A 159 -6.20 -11.96 -1.76
C ASN A 159 -6.64 -10.51 -1.94
N ILE A 160 -5.68 -9.61 -2.10
CA ILE A 160 -5.90 -8.19 -2.39
C ILE A 160 -5.48 -7.95 -3.83
N PRO A 161 -6.38 -7.54 -4.73
CA PRO A 161 -5.99 -7.18 -6.08
C PRO A 161 -5.10 -5.94 -6.06
N LEU A 162 -4.02 -5.99 -6.81
CA LEU A 162 -3.11 -4.87 -7.03
C LEU A 162 -3.52 -4.12 -8.28
N ASP A 163 -3.20 -2.83 -8.32
CA ASP A 163 -3.40 -2.04 -9.53
C ASP A 163 -2.42 -2.51 -10.62
N ARG A 164 -2.92 -2.75 -11.84
CA ARG A 164 -2.10 -3.21 -12.98
C ARG A 164 -0.96 -2.26 -13.35
N ILE A 165 -1.06 -0.99 -12.94
CA ILE A 165 -0.01 0.01 -13.15
C ILE A 165 1.18 -0.21 -12.21
N ALA A 166 0.99 -0.91 -11.10
CA ALA A 166 2.01 -1.10 -10.07
C ALA A 166 2.95 -2.29 -10.32
N ALA A 167 2.59 -3.21 -11.19
CA ALA A 167 3.32 -4.47 -11.38
C ALA A 167 4.45 -4.40 -12.44
N GLY A 168 4.74 -3.26 -13.02
CA GLY A 168 5.71 -3.14 -14.13
C GLY A 168 6.76 -2.04 -14.02
N GLU A 169 6.62 -1.15 -13.08
CA GLU A 169 7.63 -0.14 -12.80
C GLU A 169 7.81 -0.06 -11.27
N ALA A 170 8.99 -0.37 -10.78
CA ALA A 170 9.45 0.18 -9.51
C ALA A 170 9.32 1.70 -9.69
N THR A 171 8.17 2.23 -9.34
CA THR A 171 7.89 3.64 -9.42
C THR A 171 8.89 4.30 -8.49
N GLU A 172 9.91 4.94 -9.07
CA GLU A 172 10.51 6.09 -8.42
C GLU A 172 9.36 6.79 -7.70
N GLN A 173 9.48 6.90 -6.40
CA GLN A 173 8.51 7.61 -5.57
C GLN A 173 8.11 8.86 -6.34
N LYS A 174 6.82 8.99 -6.67
CA LYS A 174 6.27 10.22 -7.26
C LYS A 174 6.23 11.33 -6.19
N THR A 175 7.34 11.48 -5.48
CA THR A 175 7.63 12.64 -4.68
C THR A 175 8.33 13.63 -5.57
N LEU A 176 7.85 14.84 -5.57
CA LEU A 176 8.55 15.94 -6.21
C LEU A 176 9.93 16.06 -5.54
N SER A 177 11.00 16.18 -6.32
CA SER A 177 12.32 16.56 -5.81
C SER A 177 12.22 17.92 -5.12
N GLU A 178 13.18 18.29 -4.27
CA GLU A 178 13.20 19.58 -3.58
C GLU A 178 13.03 20.75 -4.55
N ARG A 179 13.63 20.68 -5.74
CA ARG A 179 13.48 21.70 -6.79
C ARG A 179 12.06 21.72 -7.36
N GLU A 180 11.49 20.57 -7.68
CA GLU A 180 10.12 20.45 -8.21
C GLU A 180 9.09 20.90 -7.17
N GLN A 181 9.36 20.61 -5.89
CA GLN A 181 8.52 21.09 -4.79
C GLN A 181 8.58 22.62 -4.65
N LYS A 182 9.75 23.24 -4.80
CA LYS A 182 9.88 24.71 -4.86
C LYS A 182 9.08 25.30 -6.00
N ILE A 183 9.20 24.72 -7.20
CA ILE A 183 8.42 25.17 -8.37
C ILE A 183 6.92 25.03 -8.11
N TYR A 184 6.49 23.94 -7.51
CA TYR A 184 5.07 23.72 -7.17
C TYR A 184 4.56 24.74 -6.14
N ASN A 185 5.34 25.04 -5.12
CA ASN A 185 5.00 26.08 -4.14
C ASN A 185 4.88 27.46 -4.81
N MET A 186 5.80 27.82 -5.72
CA MET A 186 5.71 29.05 -6.51
C MET A 186 4.44 29.10 -7.37
N ILE A 187 4.01 27.95 -7.95
CA ILE A 187 2.75 27.85 -8.69
C ILE A 187 1.54 28.09 -7.76
N CYS A 188 1.55 27.50 -6.56
CA CYS A 188 0.48 27.68 -5.57
C CYS A 188 0.36 29.15 -5.11
N GLU A 189 1.49 29.87 -4.99
CA GLU A 189 1.52 31.29 -4.61
C GLU A 189 1.12 32.22 -5.76
N ASN A 190 1.44 31.85 -7.00
CA ASN A 190 1.14 32.64 -8.18
C ASN A 190 0.71 31.77 -9.37
N LEU A 191 -0.58 31.65 -9.60
CA LEU A 191 -1.16 30.87 -10.71
C LEU A 191 -0.78 31.41 -12.12
N HIS A 192 -0.24 32.62 -12.24
CA HIS A 192 0.28 33.20 -13.47
C HIS A 192 1.80 33.09 -13.57
N LEU A 193 2.43 32.19 -12.86
CA LEU A 193 3.88 32.00 -12.87
C LEU A 193 4.40 31.66 -14.26
N SER A 194 5.30 32.54 -14.80
CA SER A 194 5.90 32.33 -16.11
C SER A 194 7.14 31.43 -16.05
N VAL A 195 7.49 30.84 -17.21
CA VAL A 195 8.71 30.00 -17.33
C VAL A 195 9.96 30.85 -17.04
N GLU A 196 9.97 32.09 -17.49
CA GLU A 196 11.07 33.04 -17.32
C GLU A 196 11.31 33.38 -15.84
N GLN A 197 10.25 33.51 -15.05
CA GLN A 197 10.33 33.72 -13.60
C GLN A 197 10.95 32.50 -12.88
N VAL A 198 10.52 31.28 -13.26
CA VAL A 198 11.10 30.04 -12.67
C VAL A 198 12.58 29.91 -13.07
N MET A 199 12.93 30.21 -14.32
CA MET A 199 14.32 30.17 -14.77
C MET A 199 15.20 31.17 -13.97
N ALA A 200 14.72 32.40 -13.74
CA ALA A 200 15.44 33.41 -13.00
C ALA A 200 15.60 33.07 -11.51
N GLU A 201 14.56 32.53 -10.87
CA GLU A 201 14.55 32.22 -9.44
C GLU A 201 15.41 31.00 -9.09
N LEU A 202 15.45 29.99 -9.97
CA LEU A 202 16.12 28.73 -9.70
C LEU A 202 17.42 28.54 -10.51
N ASP A 203 17.80 29.48 -11.34
CA ASP A 203 18.99 29.45 -12.23
C ASP A 203 19.04 28.17 -13.08
N ILE A 204 17.93 27.84 -13.74
CA ILE A 204 17.79 26.59 -14.53
C ILE A 204 17.39 26.89 -15.96
N SER A 205 17.74 25.97 -16.87
CA SER A 205 17.40 26.12 -18.30
C SER A 205 15.90 25.93 -18.56
N ARG A 206 15.40 26.55 -19.64
CA ARG A 206 14.01 26.41 -20.08
C ARG A 206 13.57 24.96 -20.31
N SER A 207 14.45 24.12 -20.84
CA SER A 207 14.19 22.70 -21.04
C SER A 207 14.02 21.94 -19.72
N THR A 208 14.77 22.34 -18.69
CA THR A 208 14.64 21.80 -17.33
C THR A 208 13.30 22.18 -16.72
N VAL A 209 12.87 23.44 -16.85
CA VAL A 209 11.56 23.90 -16.36
C VAL A 209 10.41 23.07 -16.98
N PHE A 210 10.41 22.86 -18.30
CA PHE A 210 9.37 22.08 -18.95
C PHE A 210 9.36 20.60 -18.53
N ARG A 211 10.52 20.00 -18.28
CA ARG A 211 10.64 18.65 -17.75
C ARG A 211 10.04 18.57 -16.33
N ASP A 212 10.38 19.53 -15.48
CA ASP A 212 9.88 19.61 -14.11
C ASP A 212 8.37 19.90 -14.09
N TYR A 213 7.85 20.77 -14.95
CA TYR A 213 6.41 20.99 -15.14
C TYR A 213 5.67 19.72 -15.54
N SER A 214 6.24 18.92 -16.44
CA SER A 214 5.65 17.64 -16.86
C SER A 214 5.56 16.65 -15.71
N LYS A 215 6.54 16.66 -14.82
CA LYS A 215 6.56 15.79 -13.63
C LYS A 215 5.60 16.31 -12.55
N ILE A 216 5.57 17.62 -12.28
CA ILE A 216 4.63 18.26 -11.38
C ILE A 216 3.18 17.95 -11.81
N LYS A 217 2.87 18.11 -13.10
CA LYS A 217 1.55 17.76 -13.65
C LYS A 217 1.18 16.30 -13.36
N LYS A 218 2.10 15.37 -13.55
CA LYS A 218 1.86 13.92 -13.30
C LYS A 218 1.64 13.60 -11.81
N VAL A 219 2.28 14.34 -10.92
CA VAL A 219 2.25 14.10 -9.47
C VAL A 219 1.09 14.81 -8.79
N THR A 220 0.84 16.06 -9.16
CA THR A 220 -0.12 16.96 -8.45
C THR A 220 -1.44 17.17 -9.19
N GLY A 221 -1.54 16.78 -10.46
CA GLY A 221 -2.69 17.09 -11.30
C GLY A 221 -2.74 18.53 -11.81
N ALA A 222 -1.80 19.41 -11.41
CA ALA A 222 -1.75 20.81 -11.87
C ALA A 222 -1.60 20.90 -13.39
N VAL A 223 -2.41 21.72 -14.03
CA VAL A 223 -2.42 21.89 -15.50
C VAL A 223 -2.12 23.34 -15.88
N TYR A 224 -1.16 23.53 -16.77
CA TYR A 224 -0.85 24.83 -17.34
C TYR A 224 -1.61 25.06 -18.66
N ASP A 225 -2.45 26.07 -18.71
CA ASP A 225 -3.11 26.51 -19.94
C ASP A 225 -2.24 27.56 -20.68
N LYS A 226 -1.75 27.17 -21.84
CA LYS A 226 -0.90 28.03 -22.68
C LYS A 226 -1.64 29.23 -23.26
N LYS A 227 -2.97 29.19 -23.38
CA LYS A 227 -3.76 30.28 -23.96
C LYS A 227 -3.98 31.42 -22.95
N THR A 228 -4.23 31.03 -21.71
CA THR A 228 -4.48 31.99 -20.62
C THR A 228 -3.23 32.29 -19.80
N SER A 229 -2.14 31.51 -20.03
CA SER A 229 -0.90 31.57 -19.23
C SER A 229 -1.17 31.37 -17.73
N THR A 230 -2.08 30.47 -17.40
CA THR A 230 -2.55 30.27 -16.03
C THR A 230 -2.43 28.81 -15.64
N TRP A 231 -2.07 28.54 -14.38
CA TRP A 231 -2.12 27.23 -13.76
C TRP A 231 -3.49 26.95 -13.14
N THR A 232 -3.97 25.73 -13.28
CA THR A 232 -5.17 25.22 -12.56
C THR A 232 -4.71 24.10 -11.64
N LEU A 233 -4.97 24.24 -10.35
CA LEU A 233 -4.73 23.25 -9.32
C LEU A 233 -6.00 22.39 -9.15
N GLN A 234 -5.86 21.06 -9.11
CA GLN A 234 -6.96 20.12 -8.85
C GLN A 234 -6.94 19.67 -7.40
#